data_0d2b4c2a4eb9d81e5d2523048e01ad16
#
_entry.id   0d2b4c2a4eb9d81e5d2523048e01ad16
#
_cell.length_a   1.000
_cell.length_b   1.000
_cell.length_c   1.000
_cell.angle_alpha   90.00
_cell.angle_beta   90.00
_cell.angle_gamma   90.00
#
_symmetry.space_group_name_H-M   'P 1'
#
loop_
_entity.id
_entity.type
_entity.pdbx_description
1 polymer ?
#
loop_
_entity_poly.entity_id
_entity_poly.type
_entity_poly.pdbx_seq_one_letter_code
_entity_poly.pdbx_strand_id
1 'polypeptide(L)'
;MPKTALRYTSMPDGEQVNGHQWIFGENGVIFSDKNEIWYMEIGSGHTWAAVRVPDNKYAVIPNQMVICKLNLKDSKNYMASTNLVKKVKAWSQNKKIKLAGYVKGTVNYSKAFGTNDKTDAIYNRPRMWDGQRILIPSKKQSITKKSYTLFLKPDKKVSPAKVGQVLSSHFTGTKYSSYGKWKGGYRPINVPTDVESHILQIISNVPKEYAAIQWLAMASPANSVYLPFYTNISDTPSQDPTNTKSAYWTYKTTAMVIEAYKHKKFIDSSTGKKTDLIYKDVNPTKKAVTKQLKANLAQSDKVAKTLSGDKLTAYLTEQNQKNADYAQKKWQTMNNSLIIHSNKLAPVTKSKLTFNK
;
A
#
# COMPACT_ATOMS: atom_id res chain seq x y z
N MET A 1 22.27 10.40 -2.02
CA MET A 1 21.49 10.20 -0.78
C MET A 1 22.13 10.96 0.38
N PRO A 2 21.37 11.66 1.20
CA PRO A 2 21.94 12.22 2.41
C PRO A 2 22.41 11.06 3.30
N LYS A 3 23.67 11.07 3.73
CA LYS A 3 24.25 10.07 4.65
C LYS A 3 23.46 9.90 5.95
N THR A 4 22.62 10.87 6.29
CA THR A 4 21.72 10.87 7.45
C THR A 4 20.54 9.92 7.34
N ALA A 5 20.01 9.64 6.15
CA ALA A 5 18.89 8.70 5.98
C ALA A 5 19.28 7.24 6.30
N LEU A 6 20.56 6.91 6.22
CA LEU A 6 21.09 5.57 6.49
C LEU A 6 21.38 5.31 7.98
N ARG A 7 21.30 6.31 8.85
CA ARG A 7 21.54 6.17 10.30
C ARG A 7 20.33 5.64 11.09
N TYR A 8 19.16 5.55 10.49
CA TYR A 8 17.94 5.07 11.17
C TYR A 8 17.91 3.54 11.42
N THR A 9 18.97 2.84 11.09
CA THR A 9 19.05 1.38 11.17
C THR A 9 19.77 0.86 12.41
N SER A 10 19.93 1.68 13.44
CA SER A 10 20.61 1.30 14.69
C SER A 10 19.68 0.68 15.73
N MET A 11 18.74 -0.16 15.31
CA MET A 11 18.08 -1.04 16.27
C MET A 11 19.04 -2.12 16.73
N PRO A 12 19.13 -2.42 18.05
CA PRO A 12 19.98 -3.49 18.56
C PRO A 12 19.59 -4.82 17.91
N ASP A 13 20.57 -5.72 17.78
CA ASP A 13 20.41 -7.08 17.23
C ASP A 13 19.46 -7.91 18.12
N GLY A 14 18.16 -7.74 17.96
CA GLY A 14 17.13 -8.48 18.66
C GLY A 14 17.05 -8.16 20.15
N GLU A 15 15.90 -7.76 20.62
CA GLU A 15 15.59 -7.73 22.05
C GLU A 15 15.15 -9.12 22.51
N GLN A 16 15.75 -9.64 23.57
CA GLN A 16 15.19 -10.81 24.25
C GLN A 16 14.06 -10.35 25.17
N VAL A 17 12.83 -10.66 24.79
CA VAL A 17 11.68 -10.49 25.66
C VAL A 17 11.16 -11.86 26.04
N ASN A 18 11.15 -12.17 27.35
CA ASN A 18 10.67 -13.45 27.90
C ASN A 18 11.37 -14.70 27.32
N GLY A 19 12.68 -14.63 27.09
CA GLY A 19 13.47 -15.77 26.59
C GLY A 19 13.30 -16.07 25.09
N HIS A 20 12.51 -15.28 24.36
CA HIS A 20 12.38 -15.37 22.90
C HIS A 20 13.18 -14.25 22.25
N GLN A 21 14.03 -14.61 21.30
CA GLN A 21 14.75 -13.65 20.48
C GLN A 21 13.81 -13.13 19.39
N TRP A 22 13.38 -11.88 19.50
CA TRP A 22 12.64 -11.20 18.46
C TRP A 22 13.62 -10.55 17.49
N ILE A 23 13.63 -10.99 16.23
CA ILE A 23 14.39 -10.33 15.17
C ILE A 23 13.51 -9.21 14.64
N PHE A 24 13.67 -8.00 15.17
CA PHE A 24 13.09 -6.80 14.58
C PHE A 24 14.02 -6.29 13.47
N GLY A 25 13.52 -6.10 12.28
CA GLY A 25 14.33 -5.43 11.26
C GLY A 25 14.13 -5.87 9.82
N GLU A 26 13.10 -6.63 9.49
CA GLU A 26 12.75 -6.94 8.11
C GLU A 26 11.85 -5.84 7.51
N ASN A 27 12.41 -4.64 7.33
CA ASN A 27 11.69 -3.53 6.71
C ASN A 27 12.26 -3.22 5.33
N GLY A 28 11.35 -2.96 4.39
CA GLY A 28 11.70 -2.37 3.11
C GLY A 28 11.43 -0.88 3.11
N VAL A 29 12.36 -0.10 2.57
CA VAL A 29 12.23 1.36 2.47
C VAL A 29 12.47 1.81 1.04
N ILE A 30 11.65 2.74 0.55
CA ILE A 30 11.81 3.35 -0.76
C ILE A 30 12.32 4.79 -0.58
N PHE A 31 13.37 5.12 -1.30
CA PHE A 31 13.89 6.48 -1.41
C PHE A 31 13.76 6.94 -2.85
N SER A 32 13.31 8.16 -3.04
CA SER A 32 13.15 8.73 -4.38
C SER A 32 13.44 10.22 -4.38
N ASP A 33 14.05 10.66 -5.46
CA ASP A 33 14.07 12.05 -5.87
C ASP A 33 13.53 12.20 -7.30
N LYS A 34 13.79 13.33 -7.97
CA LYS A 34 13.36 13.58 -9.35
C LYS A 34 14.07 12.70 -10.40
N ASN A 35 15.22 12.13 -10.04
CA ASN A 35 16.12 11.45 -10.97
C ASN A 35 16.11 9.95 -10.81
N GLU A 36 15.99 9.45 -9.56
CA GLU A 36 16.12 8.03 -9.30
C GLU A 36 15.29 7.53 -8.11
N ILE A 37 15.06 6.23 -8.10
CA ILE A 37 14.36 5.52 -7.04
C ILE A 37 15.26 4.39 -6.54
N TRP A 38 15.38 4.28 -5.22
CA TRP A 38 16.10 3.20 -4.56
C TRP A 38 15.16 2.43 -3.63
N TYR A 39 15.31 1.12 -3.66
CA TYR A 39 14.67 0.23 -2.69
C TYR A 39 15.72 -0.38 -1.79
N MET A 40 15.54 -0.29 -0.48
CA MET A 40 16.45 -0.80 0.54
C MET A 40 15.74 -1.84 1.41
N GLU A 41 16.45 -2.93 1.71
CA GLU A 41 16.07 -3.94 2.70
C GLU A 41 17.03 -3.88 3.88
N ILE A 42 16.47 -3.99 5.09
CA ILE A 42 17.20 -3.98 6.35
C ILE A 42 17.09 -5.39 6.95
N GLY A 43 18.21 -6.01 7.19
CA GLY A 43 18.32 -7.34 7.80
C GLY A 43 18.93 -7.30 9.18
N SER A 44 19.03 -8.46 9.81
CA SER A 44 19.62 -8.61 11.13
C SER A 44 21.11 -8.21 11.17
N GLY A 45 21.60 -7.89 12.37
CA GLY A 45 23.00 -7.57 12.58
C GLY A 45 23.46 -6.26 11.96
N HIS A 46 22.61 -5.24 11.92
CA HIS A 46 22.84 -3.93 11.33
C HIS A 46 23.29 -3.99 9.87
N THR A 47 22.80 -5.00 9.13
CA THR A 47 23.04 -5.14 7.71
C THR A 47 21.91 -4.51 6.91
N TRP A 48 22.24 -3.95 5.77
CA TRP A 48 21.27 -3.48 4.80
C TRP A 48 21.80 -3.61 3.37
N ALA A 49 20.90 -3.69 2.43
CA ALA A 49 21.19 -3.67 1.00
C ALA A 49 20.18 -2.79 0.27
N ALA A 50 20.65 -2.04 -0.71
CA ALA A 50 19.79 -1.21 -1.54
C ALA A 50 20.07 -1.43 -3.02
N VAL A 51 19.02 -1.34 -3.83
CA VAL A 51 19.08 -1.51 -5.27
C VAL A 51 18.34 -0.37 -5.96
N ARG A 52 19.00 0.21 -6.98
CA ARG A 52 18.36 1.22 -7.82
C ARG A 52 17.27 0.58 -8.67
N VAL A 53 16.09 1.16 -8.66
CA VAL A 53 14.99 0.75 -9.55
C VAL A 53 15.30 1.29 -10.95
N PRO A 54 15.39 0.45 -11.99
CA PRO A 54 15.62 0.93 -13.34
C PRO A 54 14.50 1.87 -13.82
N ASP A 55 14.84 2.94 -14.53
CA ASP A 55 13.95 4.06 -14.86
C ASP A 55 12.65 3.69 -15.60
N ASN A 56 12.67 2.60 -16.38
CA ASN A 56 11.51 2.13 -17.12
C ASN A 56 10.86 0.88 -16.51
N LYS A 57 11.16 0.58 -15.24
CA LYS A 57 10.65 -0.61 -14.54
C LYS A 57 9.91 -0.25 -13.26
N TYR A 58 9.20 -1.23 -12.75
CA TYR A 58 8.54 -1.20 -11.45
C TYR A 58 8.87 -2.48 -10.66
N ALA A 59 8.58 -2.45 -9.37
CA ALA A 59 8.60 -3.62 -8.50
C ALA A 59 7.27 -3.77 -7.76
N VAL A 60 6.89 -5.00 -7.44
CA VAL A 60 5.84 -5.32 -6.47
C VAL A 60 6.49 -6.10 -5.35
N ILE A 61 6.49 -5.52 -4.16
CA ILE A 61 7.25 -6.03 -3.02
C ILE A 61 6.27 -6.33 -1.88
N PRO A 62 6.06 -7.60 -1.54
CA PRO A 62 5.25 -8.02 -0.40
C PRO A 62 6.09 -8.05 0.88
N ASN A 63 5.56 -8.64 1.96
CA ASN A 63 6.28 -8.79 3.22
C ASN A 63 7.33 -9.92 3.14
N GLN A 64 8.27 -9.80 2.24
CA GLN A 64 9.41 -10.71 2.10
C GLN A 64 10.60 -9.96 1.52
N MET A 65 11.81 -10.43 1.80
CA MET A 65 13.02 -9.95 1.15
C MET A 65 13.07 -10.37 -0.31
N VAL A 66 13.39 -9.44 -1.22
CA VAL A 66 13.34 -9.67 -2.67
C VAL A 66 14.64 -9.34 -3.40
N ILE A 67 15.65 -8.78 -2.74
CA ILE A 67 16.96 -8.48 -3.34
C ILE A 67 17.75 -9.79 -3.50
N CYS A 68 17.60 -10.45 -4.65
CA CYS A 68 18.23 -11.75 -4.92
C CYS A 68 19.64 -11.65 -5.53
N LYS A 69 20.01 -10.50 -6.08
CA LYS A 69 21.31 -10.27 -6.70
C LYS A 69 21.82 -8.89 -6.34
N LEU A 70 22.72 -8.83 -5.39
CA LEU A 70 23.41 -7.61 -4.99
C LEU A 70 24.84 -7.68 -5.56
N ASN A 71 25.09 -6.92 -6.62
CA ASN A 71 26.41 -6.84 -7.23
C ASN A 71 27.25 -5.73 -6.53
N LEU A 72 28.10 -6.13 -5.63
CA LEU A 72 28.93 -5.22 -4.84
C LEU A 72 29.99 -4.45 -5.64
N LYS A 73 30.23 -4.82 -6.90
CA LYS A 73 31.14 -4.10 -7.81
C LYS A 73 30.44 -3.00 -8.59
N ASP A 74 29.13 -3.00 -8.62
CA ASP A 74 28.31 -2.02 -9.35
C ASP A 74 27.71 -1.02 -8.38
N SER A 75 28.52 -0.07 -7.92
CA SER A 75 28.10 0.99 -6.97
C SER A 75 27.07 1.97 -7.55
N LYS A 76 26.89 1.97 -8.87
CA LYS A 76 25.87 2.79 -9.54
C LYS A 76 24.45 2.27 -9.28
N ASN A 77 24.28 0.94 -9.17
CA ASN A 77 23.00 0.30 -9.05
C ASN A 77 22.78 -0.41 -7.70
N TYR A 78 23.85 -0.59 -6.91
CA TYR A 78 23.78 -1.31 -5.64
C TYR A 78 24.56 -0.61 -4.55
N MET A 79 24.00 -0.59 -3.34
CA MET A 79 24.64 -0.17 -2.12
C MET A 79 24.40 -1.18 -1.01
N ALA A 80 25.31 -1.24 -0.04
CA ALA A 80 25.16 -2.12 1.10
C ALA A 80 25.94 -1.62 2.32
N SER A 81 25.59 -2.11 3.48
CA SER A 81 26.36 -1.88 4.71
C SER A 81 27.77 -2.48 4.60
N THR A 82 28.75 -1.83 5.19
CA THR A 82 30.16 -2.25 5.14
C THR A 82 30.40 -3.62 5.77
N ASN A 83 29.60 -4.01 6.76
CA ASN A 83 29.71 -5.28 7.46
C ASN A 83 29.02 -6.46 6.73
N LEU A 84 28.20 -6.20 5.68
CA LEU A 84 27.38 -7.21 5.01
C LEU A 84 28.22 -8.41 4.51
N VAL A 85 29.28 -8.14 3.73
CA VAL A 85 30.11 -9.22 3.14
C VAL A 85 30.75 -10.09 4.19
N LYS A 86 31.29 -9.48 5.26
CA LYS A 86 31.91 -10.22 6.38
C LYS A 86 30.91 -11.13 7.06
N LYS A 87 29.71 -10.64 7.37
CA LYS A 87 28.65 -11.42 8.00
C LYS A 87 28.15 -12.57 7.12
N VAL A 88 27.86 -12.31 5.84
CA VAL A 88 27.37 -13.36 4.93
C VAL A 88 28.42 -14.43 4.68
N LYS A 89 29.70 -14.06 4.58
CA LYS A 89 30.79 -15.05 4.50
C LYS A 89 30.89 -15.92 5.76
N ALA A 90 30.88 -15.30 6.94
CA ALA A 90 30.94 -16.03 8.21
C ALA A 90 29.78 -17.01 8.36
N TRP A 91 28.57 -16.60 7.97
CA TRP A 91 27.40 -17.48 8.00
C TRP A 91 27.46 -18.59 6.96
N SER A 92 27.98 -18.34 5.77
CA SER A 92 28.11 -19.37 4.73
C SER A 92 29.14 -20.46 5.11
N GLN A 93 30.12 -20.13 5.94
CA GLN A 93 31.10 -21.06 6.46
C GLN A 93 30.58 -21.86 7.67
N ASN A 94 29.56 -21.40 8.35
CA ASN A 94 28.96 -22.09 9.49
C ASN A 94 28.03 -23.22 9.01
N LYS A 95 28.47 -24.47 9.16
CA LYS A 95 27.71 -25.68 8.76
C LYS A 95 26.33 -25.79 9.42
N LYS A 96 26.09 -25.12 10.55
CA LYS A 96 24.81 -25.08 11.27
C LYS A 96 23.83 -24.04 10.65
N ILE A 97 24.36 -23.02 9.95
CA ILE A 97 23.59 -21.98 9.31
C ILE A 97 23.66 -22.22 7.80
N LYS A 98 22.66 -22.89 7.23
CA LYS A 98 22.57 -23.17 5.78
C LYS A 98 22.25 -21.90 4.95
N LEU A 99 22.88 -20.78 5.23
CA LEU A 99 22.69 -19.52 4.55
C LEU A 99 23.67 -19.38 3.39
N ALA A 100 23.37 -20.02 2.29
CA ALA A 100 24.15 -19.91 1.04
C ALA A 100 23.68 -18.67 0.23
N GLY A 101 24.09 -17.47 0.64
CA GLY A 101 23.76 -16.24 -0.11
C GLY A 101 24.94 -15.61 -0.84
N TYR A 102 26.18 -16.09 -0.62
CA TYR A 102 27.38 -15.47 -1.17
C TYR A 102 27.99 -16.27 -2.34
N VAL A 103 28.12 -15.62 -3.47
CA VAL A 103 28.95 -16.03 -4.59
C VAL A 103 29.94 -14.90 -4.84
N LYS A 104 31.22 -15.19 -5.18
CA LYS A 104 32.27 -14.19 -5.33
C LYS A 104 31.80 -12.91 -6.06
N GLY A 105 31.75 -11.79 -5.33
CA GLY A 105 31.32 -10.48 -5.83
C GLY A 105 29.80 -10.22 -5.82
N THR A 106 28.95 -11.20 -5.46
CA THR A 106 27.50 -11.03 -5.37
C THR A 106 26.96 -11.60 -4.09
N VAL A 107 25.88 -11.00 -3.57
CA VAL A 107 25.14 -11.50 -2.40
C VAL A 107 23.67 -11.70 -2.81
N ASN A 108 23.11 -12.86 -2.48
CA ASN A 108 21.67 -13.05 -2.48
C ASN A 108 21.13 -12.65 -1.09
N TYR A 109 20.73 -11.38 -0.96
CA TYR A 109 20.30 -10.80 0.31
C TYR A 109 19.03 -11.48 0.83
N SER A 110 18.04 -11.70 -0.05
CA SER A 110 16.80 -12.41 0.27
C SER A 110 17.08 -13.82 0.82
N LYS A 111 18.06 -14.54 0.25
CA LYS A 111 18.43 -15.88 0.75
C LYS A 111 19.17 -15.83 2.07
N ALA A 112 19.93 -14.78 2.32
CA ALA A 112 20.71 -14.61 3.54
C ALA A 112 19.87 -14.18 4.74
N PHE A 113 18.83 -13.37 4.54
CA PHE A 113 18.07 -12.72 5.61
C PHE A 113 16.56 -12.99 5.58
N GLY A 114 16.00 -13.42 4.45
CA GLY A 114 14.57 -13.74 4.35
C GLY A 114 14.25 -15.13 4.91
N THR A 115 13.04 -15.30 5.40
CA THR A 115 12.54 -16.57 5.93
C THR A 115 12.47 -17.66 4.85
N ASN A 116 12.06 -17.29 3.64
CA ASN A 116 11.90 -18.17 2.46
C ASN A 116 11.10 -19.45 2.80
N ASP A 117 10.07 -19.33 3.60
CA ASP A 117 9.30 -20.44 4.10
C ASP A 117 8.12 -20.83 3.19
N LYS A 118 7.39 -21.89 3.60
CA LYS A 118 6.23 -22.39 2.85
C LYS A 118 5.06 -21.40 2.84
N THR A 119 4.97 -20.53 3.83
CA THR A 119 3.85 -19.56 3.93
C THR A 119 3.92 -18.50 2.84
N ASP A 120 5.09 -18.23 2.27
CA ASP A 120 5.25 -17.35 1.11
C ASP A 120 4.36 -17.75 -0.09
N ALA A 121 4.03 -19.04 -0.19
CA ALA A 121 3.18 -19.56 -1.27
C ALA A 121 1.74 -19.01 -1.21
N ILE A 122 1.27 -18.68 -0.02
CA ILE A 122 -0.09 -18.18 0.22
C ILE A 122 -0.10 -16.72 0.65
N TYR A 123 0.98 -16.25 1.28
CA TYR A 123 1.05 -14.92 1.88
C TYR A 123 1.71 -13.88 0.97
N ASN A 124 2.89 -14.16 0.43
CA ASN A 124 3.71 -13.19 -0.29
C ASN A 124 3.62 -13.29 -1.80
N ARG A 125 3.85 -14.47 -2.38
CA ARG A 125 3.86 -14.68 -3.83
C ARG A 125 2.55 -14.34 -4.54
N PRO A 126 1.36 -14.65 -4.00
CA PRO A 126 0.10 -14.25 -4.61
C PRO A 126 -0.07 -12.73 -4.74
N ARG A 127 0.44 -11.94 -3.78
CA ARG A 127 0.42 -10.47 -3.86
C ARG A 127 1.35 -9.93 -4.95
N MET A 128 2.55 -10.53 -5.12
CA MET A 128 3.41 -10.19 -6.27
C MET A 128 2.72 -10.49 -7.59
N TRP A 129 2.11 -11.68 -7.71
CA TRP A 129 1.32 -12.04 -8.88
C TRP A 129 0.22 -11.04 -9.17
N ASP A 130 -0.54 -10.66 -8.14
CA ASP A 130 -1.68 -9.77 -8.28
C ASP A 130 -1.27 -8.36 -8.76
N GLY A 131 -0.24 -7.77 -8.17
CA GLY A 131 0.31 -6.49 -8.63
C GLY A 131 0.88 -6.57 -10.05
N GLN A 132 1.63 -7.63 -10.35
CA GLN A 132 2.23 -7.80 -11.69
C GLN A 132 1.18 -8.01 -12.78
N ARG A 133 0.12 -8.81 -12.56
CA ARG A 133 -0.94 -8.99 -13.57
C ARG A 133 -1.74 -7.70 -13.85
N ILE A 134 -1.84 -6.80 -12.85
CA ILE A 134 -2.50 -5.50 -13.04
C ILE A 134 -1.64 -4.56 -13.88
N LEU A 135 -0.32 -4.59 -13.68
CA LEU A 135 0.64 -3.69 -14.35
C LEU A 135 1.11 -4.21 -15.71
N ILE A 136 1.11 -5.54 -15.89
CA ILE A 136 1.45 -6.21 -17.17
C ILE A 136 0.36 -7.25 -17.51
N PRO A 137 -0.84 -6.83 -17.90
CA PRO A 137 -1.91 -7.75 -18.27
C PRO A 137 -1.58 -8.63 -19.50
N SER A 138 -0.64 -8.21 -20.35
CA SER A 138 -0.13 -8.99 -21.48
C SER A 138 0.64 -10.23 -21.03
N LYS A 139 1.32 -10.19 -19.88
CA LYS A 139 2.13 -11.29 -19.37
C LYS A 139 1.32 -12.25 -18.50
N LYS A 140 0.92 -13.38 -19.07
CA LYS A 140 0.25 -14.43 -18.30
C LYS A 140 1.23 -15.14 -17.38
N GLN A 141 0.91 -15.20 -16.09
CA GLN A 141 1.69 -15.87 -15.06
C GLN A 141 0.78 -16.70 -14.15
N SER A 142 1.28 -17.83 -13.66
CA SER A 142 0.55 -18.62 -12.64
C SER A 142 0.69 -17.98 -11.26
N ILE A 143 -0.38 -17.92 -10.48
CA ILE A 143 -0.36 -17.50 -9.08
C ILE A 143 0.48 -18.45 -8.18
N THR A 144 0.69 -19.68 -8.62
CA THR A 144 1.48 -20.70 -7.91
C THR A 144 2.95 -20.70 -8.28
N LYS A 145 3.41 -19.72 -9.06
CA LYS A 145 4.82 -19.62 -9.46
C LYS A 145 5.72 -19.51 -8.22
N LYS A 146 6.82 -20.26 -8.20
CA LYS A 146 7.74 -20.31 -7.04
C LYS A 146 8.53 -19.01 -6.83
N SER A 147 8.76 -18.21 -7.88
CA SER A 147 9.45 -16.92 -7.79
C SER A 147 8.97 -15.97 -8.89
N TYR A 148 9.00 -14.67 -8.62
CA TYR A 148 8.66 -13.60 -9.57
C TYR A 148 9.86 -12.69 -9.79
N THR A 149 9.99 -12.18 -11.00
CA THR A 149 11.03 -11.20 -11.34
C THR A 149 10.74 -9.89 -10.59
N LEU A 150 11.73 -9.35 -9.90
CA LEU A 150 11.58 -8.13 -9.10
C LEU A 150 11.23 -6.92 -9.99
N PHE A 151 12.08 -6.63 -10.98
CA PHE A 151 11.93 -5.47 -11.85
C PHE A 151 11.36 -5.85 -13.21
N LEU A 152 10.20 -5.31 -13.55
CA LEU A 152 9.51 -5.56 -14.80
C LEU A 152 9.13 -4.23 -15.46
N LYS A 153 9.12 -4.21 -16.80
CA LYS A 153 8.58 -3.09 -17.55
C LYS A 153 7.05 -3.19 -17.59
N PRO A 154 6.30 -2.15 -17.24
CA PRO A 154 4.85 -2.17 -17.33
C PRO A 154 4.39 -2.07 -18.79
N ASP A 155 3.19 -2.58 -19.13
CA ASP A 155 2.61 -2.44 -20.47
C ASP A 155 2.32 -0.99 -20.84
N LYS A 156 2.00 -0.14 -19.85
CA LYS A 156 1.69 1.29 -20.02
C LYS A 156 2.35 2.09 -18.90
N LYS A 157 2.53 3.39 -19.13
CA LYS A 157 2.99 4.32 -18.07
C LYS A 157 2.08 4.19 -16.83
N VAL A 158 2.70 4.02 -15.67
CA VAL A 158 2.00 3.82 -14.39
C VAL A 158 1.63 5.19 -13.82
N SER A 159 0.34 5.42 -13.60
CA SER A 159 -0.19 6.62 -12.95
C SER A 159 -0.49 6.36 -11.46
N PRO A 160 -0.64 7.39 -10.61
CA PRO A 160 -1.10 7.21 -9.24
C PRO A 160 -2.40 6.40 -9.14
N ALA A 161 -3.36 6.63 -10.04
CA ALA A 161 -4.59 5.84 -10.10
C ALA A 161 -4.32 4.34 -10.37
N LYS A 162 -3.31 4.03 -11.20
CA LYS A 162 -2.92 2.65 -11.48
C LYS A 162 -2.23 1.99 -10.29
N VAL A 163 -1.40 2.73 -9.55
CA VAL A 163 -0.83 2.29 -8.27
C VAL A 163 -1.94 2.05 -7.26
N GLY A 164 -2.89 2.97 -7.12
CA GLY A 164 -4.06 2.82 -6.26
C GLY A 164 -4.90 1.59 -6.60
N GLN A 165 -5.02 1.24 -7.89
CA GLN A 165 -5.68 0.00 -8.31
C GLN A 165 -4.93 -1.25 -7.79
N VAL A 166 -3.60 -1.24 -7.80
CA VAL A 166 -2.79 -2.34 -7.24
C VAL A 166 -2.98 -2.44 -5.73
N LEU A 167 -2.81 -1.32 -5.02
CA LEU A 167 -2.91 -1.27 -3.57
C LEU A 167 -4.32 -1.60 -3.04
N SER A 168 -5.35 -1.31 -3.82
CA SER A 168 -6.74 -1.66 -3.50
C SER A 168 -7.14 -3.08 -3.90
N SER A 169 -6.22 -3.88 -4.46
CA SER A 169 -6.60 -5.17 -5.00
C SER A 169 -6.77 -6.23 -3.91
N HIS A 170 -7.92 -6.86 -3.94
CA HIS A 170 -8.26 -8.08 -3.21
C HIS A 170 -8.44 -9.24 -4.19
N PHE A 171 -7.50 -9.37 -5.17
CA PHE A 171 -7.60 -10.23 -6.35
C PHE A 171 -8.77 -9.86 -7.25
N THR A 172 -9.09 -8.57 -7.31
CA THR A 172 -10.22 -8.02 -8.06
C THR A 172 -10.25 -8.51 -9.50
N GLY A 173 -11.42 -8.95 -9.99
CA GLY A 173 -11.59 -9.45 -11.36
C GLY A 173 -11.02 -10.85 -11.60
N THR A 174 -10.68 -11.61 -10.56
CA THR A 174 -10.24 -13.00 -10.67
C THR A 174 -11.12 -13.94 -9.85
N LYS A 175 -10.99 -15.24 -10.10
CA LYS A 175 -11.65 -16.28 -9.28
C LYS A 175 -11.16 -16.31 -7.82
N TYR A 176 -10.02 -15.68 -7.53
CA TYR A 176 -9.40 -15.65 -6.21
C TYR A 176 -9.85 -14.45 -5.35
N SER A 177 -10.75 -13.61 -5.85
CA SER A 177 -11.23 -12.44 -5.11
C SER A 177 -11.84 -12.82 -3.77
N SER A 178 -11.38 -12.18 -2.69
CA SER A 178 -11.94 -12.37 -1.34
C SER A 178 -13.37 -11.84 -1.20
N TYR A 179 -13.84 -11.04 -2.15
CA TYR A 179 -15.22 -10.57 -2.26
C TYR A 179 -16.07 -11.47 -3.17
N GLY A 180 -15.48 -12.52 -3.75
CA GLY A 180 -16.15 -13.52 -4.57
C GLY A 180 -16.50 -14.78 -3.80
N LYS A 181 -16.69 -15.88 -4.55
CA LYS A 181 -17.06 -17.20 -3.98
C LYS A 181 -15.85 -18.01 -3.49
N TRP A 182 -14.62 -17.57 -3.77
CA TRP A 182 -13.42 -18.32 -3.45
C TRP A 182 -13.12 -18.29 -1.94
N LYS A 183 -12.91 -19.46 -1.35
CA LYS A 183 -12.67 -19.63 0.09
C LYS A 183 -11.23 -20.04 0.40
N GLY A 184 -10.31 -19.94 -0.58
CA GLY A 184 -8.91 -20.32 -0.38
C GLY A 184 -8.11 -19.26 0.41
N GLY A 185 -6.90 -19.65 0.86
CA GLY A 185 -6.10 -18.93 1.85
C GLY A 185 -5.11 -17.90 1.30
N TYR A 186 -5.20 -17.46 0.04
CA TYR A 186 -4.27 -16.42 -0.45
C TYR A 186 -4.54 -15.07 0.21
N ARG A 187 -3.49 -14.48 0.78
CA ARG A 187 -3.57 -13.12 1.34
C ARG A 187 -3.57 -12.09 0.21
N PRO A 188 -4.58 -11.23 0.11
CA PRO A 188 -4.60 -10.14 -0.87
C PRO A 188 -3.68 -8.98 -0.46
N ILE A 189 -3.47 -8.02 -1.39
CA ILE A 189 -2.75 -6.76 -1.11
C ILE A 189 -3.59 -5.93 -0.15
N ASN A 190 -4.84 -5.65 -0.52
CA ASN A 190 -5.77 -4.96 0.35
C ASN A 190 -6.45 -5.94 1.31
N VAL A 191 -6.41 -5.63 2.59
CA VAL A 191 -7.09 -6.39 3.65
C VAL A 191 -7.98 -5.46 4.49
N PRO A 192 -9.01 -6.01 5.17
CA PRO A 192 -9.93 -5.19 5.99
C PRO A 192 -9.26 -4.50 7.18
N THR A 193 -8.12 -5.03 7.62
CA THR A 193 -7.32 -4.52 8.74
C THR A 193 -6.37 -3.40 8.36
N ASP A 194 -6.27 -3.04 7.08
CA ASP A 194 -5.46 -1.91 6.66
C ASP A 194 -5.90 -0.64 7.41
N VAL A 195 -4.92 0.08 7.95
CA VAL A 195 -5.14 1.33 8.70
C VAL A 195 -5.11 2.51 7.73
N GLU A 196 -4.17 2.47 6.79
CA GLU A 196 -4.01 3.46 5.73
C GLU A 196 -3.31 2.81 4.51
N SER A 197 -3.34 3.51 3.40
CA SER A 197 -2.54 3.22 2.20
C SER A 197 -2.15 4.53 1.55
N HIS A 198 -0.87 4.67 1.16
CA HIS A 198 -0.41 5.90 0.54
C HIS A 198 0.38 5.64 -0.75
N ILE A 199 0.43 6.68 -1.60
CA ILE A 199 1.22 6.73 -2.83
C ILE A 199 2.02 8.02 -2.77
N LEU A 200 3.33 7.92 -2.83
CA LEU A 200 4.22 9.06 -2.92
C LEU A 200 4.54 9.32 -4.40
N GLN A 201 4.17 10.50 -4.88
CA GLN A 201 4.40 10.93 -6.25
C GLN A 201 5.37 12.09 -6.27
N ILE A 202 6.40 12.01 -7.14
CA ILE A 202 7.28 13.11 -7.46
C ILE A 202 7.07 13.47 -8.92
N ILE A 203 6.75 14.75 -9.18
CA ILE A 203 6.50 15.29 -10.52
C ILE A 203 7.78 16.00 -10.99
N SER A 204 8.44 15.48 -12.02
CA SER A 204 9.75 15.94 -12.47
C SER A 204 9.74 17.34 -13.09
N ASN A 205 8.67 17.72 -13.79
CA ASN A 205 8.59 18.91 -14.63
C ASN A 205 7.90 20.12 -13.97
N VAL A 206 7.90 20.16 -12.62
CA VAL A 206 7.35 21.28 -11.85
C VAL A 206 8.39 21.75 -10.81
N PRO A 207 8.28 22.99 -10.30
CA PRO A 207 9.10 23.46 -9.19
C PRO A 207 9.07 22.49 -7.99
N LYS A 208 10.20 22.39 -7.27
CA LYS A 208 10.36 21.45 -6.15
C LYS A 208 9.35 21.70 -5.02
N GLU A 209 8.90 22.92 -4.87
CA GLU A 209 8.04 23.42 -3.81
C GLU A 209 6.64 22.76 -3.84
N TYR A 210 6.19 22.25 -4.99
CA TYR A 210 4.92 21.50 -5.10
C TYR A 210 5.05 20.23 -5.99
N ALA A 211 6.29 19.74 -6.15
CA ALA A 211 6.57 18.54 -6.94
C ALA A 211 6.19 17.25 -6.25
N ALA A 212 6.07 17.24 -4.92
CA ALA A 212 5.77 16.04 -4.15
C ALA A 212 4.29 16.06 -3.70
N ILE A 213 3.59 14.98 -4.02
CA ILE A 213 2.20 14.76 -3.63
C ILE A 213 2.10 13.40 -2.95
N GLN A 214 1.53 13.38 -1.76
CA GLN A 214 1.10 12.17 -1.09
C GLN A 214 -0.38 11.93 -1.39
N TRP A 215 -0.69 10.77 -1.95
CA TRP A 215 -2.07 10.29 -2.10
C TRP A 215 -2.36 9.37 -0.94
N LEU A 216 -3.25 9.76 -0.05
CA LEU A 216 -3.56 9.02 1.17
C LEU A 216 -4.99 8.48 1.13
N ALA A 217 -5.12 7.19 1.41
CA ALA A 217 -6.40 6.52 1.63
C ALA A 217 -6.45 5.99 3.05
N MET A 218 -7.37 6.48 3.86
CA MET A 218 -7.60 5.99 5.22
C MET A 218 -8.33 4.65 5.21
N ALA A 219 -8.02 3.76 6.14
CA ALA A 219 -8.55 2.40 6.25
C ALA A 219 -8.26 1.55 5.00
N SER A 220 -9.08 0.55 4.70
CA SER A 220 -8.93 -0.34 3.55
C SER A 220 -9.07 0.43 2.23
N PRO A 221 -8.04 0.52 1.38
CA PRO A 221 -8.07 1.34 0.16
C PRO A 221 -9.07 0.84 -0.90
N ALA A 222 -9.52 -0.41 -0.84
CA ALA A 222 -10.62 -0.88 -1.69
C ALA A 222 -11.92 -0.13 -1.39
N ASN A 223 -12.16 0.18 -0.12
CA ASN A 223 -13.38 0.80 0.40
C ASN A 223 -13.17 2.27 0.81
N SER A 224 -12.12 2.90 0.31
CA SER A 224 -11.72 4.27 0.58
C SER A 224 -11.34 4.99 -0.71
N VAL A 225 -10.89 6.23 -0.63
CA VAL A 225 -10.45 7.05 -1.75
C VAL A 225 -9.07 7.64 -1.46
N TYR A 226 -8.21 7.69 -2.46
CA TYR A 226 -6.91 8.37 -2.36
C TYR A 226 -7.09 9.87 -2.50
N LEU A 227 -6.79 10.61 -1.42
CA LEU A 227 -6.80 12.06 -1.38
C LEU A 227 -5.41 12.59 -1.69
N PRO A 228 -5.25 13.55 -2.61
CA PRO A 228 -3.96 14.19 -2.87
C PRO A 228 -3.65 15.24 -1.79
N PHE A 229 -2.46 15.16 -1.23
CA PHE A 229 -1.91 16.15 -0.31
C PHE A 229 -0.57 16.66 -0.84
N TYR A 230 -0.46 17.96 -1.00
CA TYR A 230 0.85 18.59 -1.18
C TYR A 230 1.68 18.44 0.08
N THR A 231 3.01 18.32 -0.06
CA THR A 231 3.92 18.11 1.08
C THR A 231 4.60 19.38 1.58
N ASN A 232 4.56 20.46 0.80
CA ASN A 232 5.04 21.79 1.21
C ASN A 232 3.90 22.55 1.88
N ILE A 233 3.66 22.26 3.15
CA ILE A 233 2.53 22.74 3.94
C ILE A 233 3.00 23.07 5.35
N SER A 234 2.26 23.93 6.05
CA SER A 234 2.53 24.32 7.44
C SER A 234 1.70 23.54 8.45
N ASP A 235 0.61 22.89 8.00
CA ASP A 235 -0.28 22.11 8.87
C ASP A 235 -0.96 20.99 8.09
N THR A 236 -1.45 19.99 8.80
CA THR A 236 -2.18 18.83 8.26
C THR A 236 -3.60 18.75 8.82
N PRO A 237 -4.57 18.29 8.01
CA PRO A 237 -5.91 18.02 8.52
C PRO A 237 -5.87 17.05 9.70
N SER A 238 -6.51 17.42 10.81
CA SER A 238 -6.52 16.61 12.04
C SER A 238 -7.18 15.25 11.82
N GLN A 239 -6.54 14.20 12.32
CA GLN A 239 -6.98 12.81 12.25
C GLN A 239 -7.00 12.17 13.63
N ASP A 240 -7.66 12.81 14.61
CA ASP A 240 -7.78 12.27 15.96
C ASP A 240 -8.57 10.94 15.97
N PRO A 241 -7.93 9.79 16.22
CA PRO A 241 -8.60 8.50 16.24
C PRO A 241 -9.51 8.30 17.47
N THR A 242 -9.39 9.12 18.48
CA THR A 242 -10.28 9.08 19.67
C THR A 242 -11.62 9.75 19.40
N ASN A 243 -11.68 10.58 18.35
CA ASN A 243 -12.91 11.26 17.95
C ASN A 243 -13.60 10.48 16.80
N THR A 244 -14.76 9.89 17.09
CA THR A 244 -15.54 9.10 16.10
C THR A 244 -16.03 9.92 14.90
N LYS A 245 -15.99 11.25 14.96
CA LYS A 245 -16.30 12.14 13.82
C LYS A 245 -15.09 12.41 12.94
N SER A 246 -13.90 11.91 13.30
CA SER A 246 -12.68 12.09 12.50
C SER A 246 -12.77 11.41 11.14
N ALA A 247 -11.91 11.80 10.22
CA ALA A 247 -11.83 11.16 8.91
C ALA A 247 -11.47 9.67 9.03
N TYR A 248 -10.59 9.29 9.96
CA TYR A 248 -10.26 7.88 10.20
C TYR A 248 -11.52 7.02 10.39
N TRP A 249 -12.38 7.38 11.35
CA TRP A 249 -13.60 6.62 11.61
C TRP A 249 -14.62 6.72 10.49
N THR A 250 -14.67 7.83 9.77
CA THR A 250 -15.52 7.98 8.58
C THR A 250 -15.19 6.90 7.54
N TYR A 251 -13.91 6.69 7.23
CA TYR A 251 -13.49 5.67 6.26
C TYR A 251 -13.50 4.26 6.87
N LYS A 252 -13.15 4.12 8.14
CA LYS A 252 -13.16 2.83 8.84
C LYS A 252 -14.56 2.24 8.95
N THR A 253 -15.58 3.05 9.19
CA THR A 253 -16.99 2.62 9.20
C THR A 253 -17.37 1.96 7.88
N THR A 254 -17.02 2.57 6.74
CA THR A 254 -17.25 1.95 5.42
C THR A 254 -16.63 0.56 5.34
N ALA A 255 -15.35 0.44 5.71
CA ALA A 255 -14.64 -0.84 5.62
C ALA A 255 -15.27 -1.91 6.53
N MET A 256 -15.70 -1.54 7.74
CA MET A 256 -16.34 -2.45 8.69
C MET A 256 -17.70 -2.96 8.17
N VAL A 257 -18.54 -2.07 7.65
CA VAL A 257 -19.85 -2.45 7.11
C VAL A 257 -19.70 -3.32 5.86
N ILE A 258 -18.80 -2.95 4.95
CA ILE A 258 -18.54 -3.78 3.75
C ILE A 258 -18.02 -5.15 4.15
N GLU A 259 -17.09 -5.26 5.10
CA GLU A 259 -16.56 -6.56 5.53
C GLU A 259 -17.66 -7.46 6.10
N ALA A 260 -18.57 -6.91 6.87
CA ALA A 260 -19.70 -7.65 7.44
C ALA A 260 -20.66 -8.19 6.38
N TYR A 261 -20.80 -7.51 5.25
CA TYR A 261 -21.84 -7.82 4.25
C TYR A 261 -21.29 -8.07 2.83
N LYS A 262 -19.99 -8.19 2.61
CA LYS A 262 -19.33 -8.28 1.28
C LYS A 262 -19.84 -9.40 0.35
N HIS A 263 -20.45 -10.44 0.92
CA HIS A 263 -21.00 -11.56 0.14
C HIS A 263 -22.53 -11.51 -0.01
N LYS A 264 -23.18 -10.50 0.55
CA LYS A 264 -24.62 -10.35 0.53
C LYS A 264 -25.09 -9.40 -0.55
N LYS A 265 -26.28 -9.63 -1.09
CA LYS A 265 -26.93 -8.82 -2.12
C LYS A 265 -28.37 -8.52 -1.74
N PHE A 266 -28.88 -7.37 -2.17
CA PHE A 266 -30.26 -6.95 -1.97
C PHE A 266 -30.87 -6.47 -3.30
N ILE A 267 -32.18 -6.29 -3.33
CA ILE A 267 -32.89 -5.67 -4.46
C ILE A 267 -32.89 -4.17 -4.23
N ASP A 268 -32.32 -3.43 -5.17
CA ASP A 268 -32.38 -1.98 -5.18
C ASP A 268 -33.79 -1.53 -5.55
N SER A 269 -34.52 -0.90 -4.63
CA SER A 269 -35.89 -0.46 -4.82
C SER A 269 -36.05 0.59 -5.93
N SER A 270 -35.02 1.35 -6.25
CA SER A 270 -35.05 2.35 -7.31
C SER A 270 -34.90 1.77 -8.72
N THR A 271 -34.28 0.60 -8.85
CA THR A 271 -33.99 -0.01 -10.15
C THR A 271 -34.58 -1.40 -10.34
N GLY A 272 -35.11 -2.01 -9.27
CA GLY A 272 -35.55 -3.41 -9.26
C GLY A 272 -34.44 -4.45 -9.44
N LYS A 273 -33.18 -4.02 -9.52
CA LYS A 273 -32.03 -4.90 -9.81
C LYS A 273 -31.34 -5.41 -8.54
N LYS A 274 -30.83 -6.65 -8.61
CA LYS A 274 -30.01 -7.22 -7.56
C LYS A 274 -28.63 -6.55 -7.56
N THR A 275 -28.23 -5.98 -6.41
CA THR A 275 -26.96 -5.25 -6.22
C THR A 275 -26.34 -5.59 -4.86
N ASP A 276 -25.19 -5.02 -4.56
CA ASP A 276 -24.53 -5.06 -3.26
C ASP A 276 -24.12 -3.65 -2.81
N LEU A 277 -23.66 -3.53 -1.57
CA LEU A 277 -23.29 -2.25 -0.97
C LEU A 277 -22.14 -1.54 -1.72
N ILE A 278 -21.20 -2.31 -2.26
CA ILE A 278 -20.05 -1.74 -2.98
C ILE A 278 -20.51 -1.06 -4.26
N TYR A 279 -21.33 -1.76 -5.05
CA TYR A 279 -21.82 -1.22 -6.33
C TYR A 279 -22.87 -0.11 -6.14
N LYS A 280 -23.71 -0.20 -5.09
CA LYS A 280 -24.76 0.78 -4.84
C LYS A 280 -24.21 2.07 -4.24
N ASP A 281 -23.34 1.98 -3.23
CA ASP A 281 -22.96 3.13 -2.40
C ASP A 281 -21.49 3.54 -2.60
N VAL A 282 -20.55 2.60 -2.47
CA VAL A 282 -19.11 2.93 -2.43
C VAL A 282 -18.58 3.35 -3.78
N ASN A 283 -18.80 2.55 -4.83
CA ASN A 283 -18.21 2.83 -6.14
C ASN A 283 -18.68 4.13 -6.78
N PRO A 284 -19.97 4.50 -6.77
CA PRO A 284 -20.42 5.78 -7.29
C PRO A 284 -19.80 6.97 -6.55
N THR A 285 -19.78 6.92 -5.22
CA THR A 285 -19.18 7.96 -4.39
C THR A 285 -17.67 8.08 -4.62
N LYS A 286 -16.96 6.96 -4.63
CA LYS A 286 -15.51 6.91 -4.93
C LYS A 286 -15.20 7.52 -6.31
N LYS A 287 -15.99 7.19 -7.33
CA LYS A 287 -15.84 7.76 -8.68
C LYS A 287 -16.05 9.26 -8.69
N ALA A 288 -17.13 9.75 -8.06
CA ALA A 288 -17.46 11.17 -8.01
C ALA A 288 -16.40 11.98 -7.24
N VAL A 289 -16.01 11.52 -6.06
CA VAL A 289 -14.98 12.17 -5.24
C VAL A 289 -13.64 12.18 -5.96
N THR A 290 -13.21 11.05 -6.53
CA THR A 290 -11.95 10.99 -7.30
C THR A 290 -11.94 11.96 -8.49
N LYS A 291 -13.06 12.11 -9.21
CA LYS A 291 -13.18 13.06 -10.32
C LYS A 291 -13.00 14.50 -9.83
N GLN A 292 -13.67 14.87 -8.75
CA GLN A 292 -13.59 16.22 -8.19
C GLN A 292 -12.19 16.54 -7.64
N LEU A 293 -11.58 15.61 -6.90
CA LEU A 293 -10.22 15.80 -6.35
C LEU A 293 -9.18 15.99 -7.45
N LYS A 294 -9.31 15.30 -8.59
CA LYS A 294 -8.43 15.52 -9.75
C LYS A 294 -8.64 16.91 -10.38
N ALA A 295 -9.87 17.38 -10.46
CA ALA A 295 -10.15 18.72 -10.95
C ALA A 295 -9.60 19.80 -10.00
N ASN A 296 -9.78 19.62 -8.70
CA ASN A 296 -9.24 20.51 -7.68
C ASN A 296 -7.70 20.56 -7.76
N LEU A 297 -7.03 19.40 -7.86
CA LEU A 297 -5.58 19.34 -7.99
C LEU A 297 -5.10 20.10 -9.23
N ALA A 298 -5.71 19.86 -10.38
CA ALA A 298 -5.36 20.56 -11.63
C ALA A 298 -5.56 22.08 -11.52
N GLN A 299 -6.57 22.54 -10.81
CA GLN A 299 -6.79 23.96 -10.55
C GLN A 299 -5.76 24.51 -9.55
N SER A 300 -5.47 23.76 -8.49
CA SER A 300 -4.47 24.15 -7.50
C SER A 300 -3.07 24.28 -8.12
N ASP A 301 -2.69 23.36 -9.02
CA ASP A 301 -1.41 23.43 -9.76
C ASP A 301 -1.28 24.68 -10.61
N LYS A 302 -2.38 25.19 -11.19
CA LYS A 302 -2.36 26.45 -11.96
C LYS A 302 -2.08 27.63 -11.07
N VAL A 303 -2.70 27.71 -9.91
CA VAL A 303 -2.50 28.80 -8.96
C VAL A 303 -1.13 28.70 -8.30
N ALA A 304 -0.68 27.50 -7.93
CA ALA A 304 0.64 27.27 -7.33
C ALA A 304 1.78 27.81 -8.18
N LYS A 305 1.65 27.79 -9.52
CA LYS A 305 2.64 28.38 -10.44
C LYS A 305 2.83 29.90 -10.31
N THR A 306 1.86 30.59 -9.73
CA THR A 306 1.89 32.06 -9.56
C THR A 306 2.29 32.48 -8.16
N LEU A 307 2.53 31.54 -7.26
CA LEU A 307 2.84 31.77 -5.86
C LEU A 307 4.25 31.28 -5.51
N SER A 308 4.84 31.84 -4.45
CA SER A 308 6.13 31.43 -3.91
C SER A 308 6.21 31.66 -2.40
N GLY A 309 7.21 31.06 -1.75
CA GLY A 309 7.46 31.19 -0.32
C GLY A 309 6.24 30.90 0.55
N ASP A 310 6.04 31.68 1.60
CA ASP A 310 4.97 31.48 2.58
C ASP A 310 3.57 31.55 1.97
N LYS A 311 3.36 32.37 0.94
CA LYS A 311 2.08 32.45 0.22
C LYS A 311 1.74 31.14 -0.48
N LEU A 312 2.73 30.50 -1.08
CA LEU A 312 2.55 29.18 -1.69
C LEU A 312 2.25 28.12 -0.62
N THR A 313 3.02 28.07 0.45
CA THR A 313 2.82 27.13 1.55
C THR A 313 1.44 27.26 2.18
N ALA A 314 1.00 28.47 2.48
CA ALA A 314 -0.34 28.75 3.03
C ALA A 314 -1.45 28.30 2.06
N TYR A 315 -1.30 28.60 0.78
CA TYR A 315 -2.25 28.19 -0.24
C TYR A 315 -2.37 26.67 -0.35
N LEU A 316 -1.23 25.95 -0.40
CA LEU A 316 -1.22 24.49 -0.51
C LEU A 316 -1.80 23.83 0.75
N THR A 317 -1.55 24.38 1.93
CA THR A 317 -2.15 23.95 3.21
C THR A 317 -3.67 24.06 3.15
N GLU A 318 -4.18 25.20 2.69
CA GLU A 318 -5.62 25.43 2.54
C GLU A 318 -6.26 24.47 1.53
N GLN A 319 -5.58 24.20 0.38
CA GLN A 319 -6.12 23.26 -0.62
C GLN A 319 -6.16 21.82 -0.07
N ASN A 320 -5.19 21.40 0.71
CA ASN A 320 -5.21 20.10 1.38
C ASN A 320 -6.41 19.99 2.32
N GLN A 321 -6.67 21.01 3.14
CA GLN A 321 -7.82 21.03 4.06
C GLN A 321 -9.14 20.98 3.29
N LYS A 322 -9.32 21.82 2.28
CA LYS A 322 -10.54 21.83 1.44
C LYS A 322 -10.81 20.46 0.80
N ASN A 323 -9.79 19.79 0.29
CA ASN A 323 -9.92 18.47 -0.32
C ASN A 323 -10.29 17.39 0.72
N ALA A 324 -9.69 17.44 1.91
CA ALA A 324 -10.00 16.54 3.01
C ALA A 324 -11.46 16.69 3.48
N ASP A 325 -11.89 17.93 3.74
CA ASP A 325 -13.25 18.25 4.20
C ASP A 325 -14.31 17.82 3.17
N TYR A 326 -14.06 18.15 1.89
CA TYR A 326 -14.95 17.76 0.81
C TYR A 326 -15.11 16.23 0.75
N ALA A 327 -14.02 15.49 0.76
CA ALA A 327 -14.04 14.05 0.66
C ALA A 327 -14.69 13.42 1.90
N GLN A 328 -14.37 13.89 3.10
CA GLN A 328 -14.96 13.41 4.34
C GLN A 328 -16.47 13.62 4.36
N LYS A 329 -16.95 14.81 4.01
CA LYS A 329 -18.38 15.12 3.94
C LYS A 329 -19.13 14.20 2.98
N LYS A 330 -18.58 13.95 1.78
CA LYS A 330 -19.17 13.02 0.80
C LYS A 330 -19.19 11.58 1.32
N TRP A 331 -18.13 11.18 2.02
CA TRP A 331 -18.04 9.84 2.60
C TRP A 331 -19.02 9.64 3.76
N GLN A 332 -19.19 10.64 4.63
CA GLN A 332 -20.20 10.60 5.70
C GLN A 332 -21.61 10.46 5.12
N THR A 333 -21.95 11.23 4.09
CA THR A 333 -23.25 11.11 3.38
C THR A 333 -23.44 9.70 2.82
N MET A 334 -22.40 9.14 2.20
CA MET A 334 -22.44 7.79 1.66
C MET A 334 -22.58 6.74 2.78
N ASN A 335 -21.90 6.90 3.93
CA ASN A 335 -22.02 5.99 5.06
C ASN A 335 -23.45 5.92 5.60
N ASN A 336 -24.18 7.04 5.64
CA ASN A 336 -25.60 7.01 6.03
C ASN A 336 -26.41 6.11 5.07
N SER A 337 -26.23 6.25 3.77
CA SER A 337 -26.89 5.37 2.78
C SER A 337 -26.45 3.91 2.94
N LEU A 338 -25.16 3.69 3.15
CA LEU A 338 -24.56 2.37 3.35
C LEU A 338 -25.18 1.64 4.55
N ILE A 339 -25.34 2.34 5.68
CA ILE A 339 -25.96 1.80 6.89
C ILE A 339 -27.44 1.45 6.64
N ILE A 340 -28.20 2.35 6.00
CA ILE A 340 -29.60 2.12 5.65
C ILE A 340 -29.73 0.88 4.72
N HIS A 341 -28.88 0.77 3.70
CA HIS A 341 -28.91 -0.38 2.81
C HIS A 341 -28.42 -1.67 3.49
N SER A 342 -27.48 -1.59 4.42
CA SER A 342 -26.99 -2.76 5.16
C SER A 342 -28.08 -3.37 6.04
N ASN A 343 -29.02 -2.58 6.54
CA ASN A 343 -30.17 -3.06 7.30
C ASN A 343 -31.04 -4.05 6.49
N LYS A 344 -31.13 -3.90 5.16
CA LYS A 344 -31.80 -4.85 4.27
C LYS A 344 -31.09 -6.22 4.19
N LEU A 345 -29.84 -6.27 4.63
CA LEU A 345 -28.99 -7.48 4.62
C LEU A 345 -28.86 -8.12 6.01
N ALA A 346 -29.27 -7.40 7.06
CA ALA A 346 -29.26 -7.91 8.43
C ALA A 346 -30.20 -9.13 8.52
N PRO A 347 -29.82 -10.20 9.26
CA PRO A 347 -30.73 -11.31 9.50
C PRO A 347 -31.93 -10.80 10.30
N VAL A 348 -33.12 -10.97 9.73
CA VAL A 348 -34.37 -10.80 10.49
C VAL A 348 -34.42 -11.94 11.49
N THR A 349 -34.05 -11.72 12.73
CA THR A 349 -34.39 -12.60 13.84
C THR A 349 -35.89 -12.58 13.95
N LYS A 350 -36.57 -13.62 13.44
CA LYS A 350 -37.95 -13.91 13.82
C LYS A 350 -37.91 -14.32 15.29
N SER A 351 -37.89 -13.33 16.19
CA SER A 351 -38.28 -13.60 17.57
C SER A 351 -39.74 -14.01 17.50
N LYS A 352 -40.03 -15.27 17.79
CA LYS A 352 -41.38 -15.71 18.16
C LYS A 352 -41.64 -15.02 19.52
N LEU A 353 -42.18 -13.83 19.47
CA LEU A 353 -42.83 -13.23 20.61
C LEU A 353 -44.10 -14.03 20.84
N THR A 354 -44.02 -15.09 21.65
CA THR A 354 -45.20 -15.73 22.25
C THR A 354 -45.70 -14.78 23.31
N PHE A 355 -46.69 -13.96 22.98
CA PHE A 355 -47.47 -13.30 24.00
C PHE A 355 -48.30 -14.40 24.66
N ASN A 356 -47.96 -14.80 25.88
CA ASN A 356 -48.85 -15.54 26.74
C ASN A 356 -50.09 -14.68 27.02
N LYS A 357 -51.25 -15.13 26.53
CA LYS A 357 -52.54 -14.55 26.88
C LYS A 357 -52.87 -14.85 28.33
#